data_adadaed18f040ca8b2967ba8279cb2d1
#
_entry.id   adadaed18f040ca8b2967ba8279cb2d1
#
_cell.length_a   1.000
_cell.length_b   1.000
_cell.length_c   1.000
_cell.angle_alpha   90.00
_cell.angle_beta   90.00
_cell.angle_gamma   90.00
#
_symmetry.space_group_name_H-M   'P 1'
#
loop_
_entity.id
_entity.type
_entity.pdbx_description
1 polymer ?
#
loop_
_entity_poly.entity_id
_entity_poly.type
_entity_poly.pdbx_seq_one_letter_code
_entity_poly.pdbx_strand_id
1 'polypeptide(L)'
;MPKNEAALSVGIQISGTFDIALARQHLRKLSEELQWSPTFRMRATAAFTALAEIAHFKDRQHQGPSVVYVQVIEQNNVYGVEFHADTNLEMISREYPVARWQLQRVSDELEVEEGKAVQHIVMRVWANGK
;
A
#
# COMPACT_ATOMS: atom_id res chain seq x y z
N MET A 1 4.44 1.42 22.25
CA MET A 1 3.94 2.76 22.42
C MET A 1 3.24 3.26 21.17
N PRO A 2 1.98 3.62 21.30
CA PRO A 2 1.23 4.06 20.12
C PRO A 2 1.83 5.28 19.44
N LYS A 3 2.41 6.18 20.19
CA LYS A 3 2.98 7.39 19.64
C LYS A 3 4.10 7.13 18.62
N ASN A 4 4.84 6.04 18.77
CA ASN A 4 5.88 5.72 17.81
C ASN A 4 5.28 5.23 16.50
N GLU A 5 4.17 4.50 16.58
CA GLU A 5 3.46 4.08 15.39
C GLU A 5 2.93 5.27 14.61
N ALA A 6 2.35 6.24 15.31
CA ALA A 6 1.86 7.45 14.67
C ALA A 6 2.98 8.21 13.97
N ALA A 7 4.17 8.27 14.58
CA ALA A 7 5.30 8.96 13.99
C ALA A 7 5.83 8.27 12.73
N LEU A 8 5.52 6.97 12.57
CA LEU A 8 5.96 6.19 11.40
C LEU A 8 4.89 6.07 10.34
N SER A 9 3.77 6.76 10.50
CA SER A 9 2.70 6.79 9.51
C SER A 9 2.88 7.98 8.60
N VAL A 10 2.75 7.77 7.30
CA VAL A 10 2.87 8.86 6.34
C VAL A 10 1.86 8.64 5.21
N GLY A 11 1.27 9.76 4.73
CA GLY A 11 0.39 9.74 3.57
C GLY A 11 1.17 10.24 2.36
N ILE A 12 1.16 9.46 1.29
CA ILE A 12 1.87 9.79 0.07
C ILE A 12 0.84 10.14 -1.00
N GLN A 13 0.90 11.38 -1.50
CA GLN A 13 0.02 11.82 -2.56
C GLN A 13 0.52 11.34 -3.91
N ILE A 14 -0.41 10.82 -4.72
CA ILE A 14 -0.11 10.35 -6.07
C ILE A 14 -0.96 11.17 -7.04
N SER A 15 -0.31 12.00 -7.84
CA SER A 15 -0.96 12.80 -8.87
C SER A 15 -0.53 12.38 -10.27
N GLY A 16 0.48 11.55 -10.38
CA GLY A 16 0.97 11.06 -11.66
C GLY A 16 2.10 10.06 -11.45
N THR A 17 2.66 9.57 -12.55
CA THR A 17 3.72 8.55 -12.53
C THR A 17 4.95 9.02 -11.78
N PHE A 18 5.26 10.30 -11.88
CA PHE A 18 6.43 10.86 -11.21
C PHE A 18 6.32 10.72 -9.70
N ASP A 19 5.12 10.87 -9.17
CA ASP A 19 4.90 10.74 -7.72
C ASP A 19 5.14 9.31 -7.24
N ILE A 20 4.86 8.32 -8.08
CA ILE A 20 5.17 6.94 -7.73
C ILE A 20 6.67 6.74 -7.62
N ALA A 21 7.43 7.34 -8.52
CA ALA A 21 8.88 7.26 -8.47
C ALA A 21 9.43 7.91 -7.19
N LEU A 22 8.89 9.08 -6.82
CA LEU A 22 9.27 9.75 -5.59
C LEU A 22 8.91 8.92 -4.36
N ALA A 23 7.73 8.30 -4.37
CA ALA A 23 7.30 7.47 -3.26
C ALA A 23 8.21 6.26 -3.08
N ARG A 24 8.68 5.68 -4.17
CA ARG A 24 9.64 4.57 -4.10
C ARG A 24 10.93 5.01 -3.43
N GLN A 25 11.38 6.24 -3.69
CA GLN A 25 12.56 6.78 -3.03
C GLN A 25 12.31 6.97 -1.53
N HIS A 26 11.11 7.41 -1.16
CA HIS A 26 10.73 7.51 0.26
C HIS A 26 10.77 6.16 0.94
N LEU A 27 10.24 5.13 0.29
CA LEU A 27 10.27 3.78 0.85
C LEU A 27 11.70 3.27 0.97
N ARG A 28 12.53 3.57 0.00
CA ARG A 28 13.94 3.18 0.04
C ARG A 28 14.64 3.82 1.23
N LYS A 29 14.41 5.12 1.42
CA LYS A 29 15.01 5.85 2.53
C LYS A 29 14.53 5.29 3.87
N LEU A 30 13.23 5.03 3.98
CA LEU A 30 12.67 4.43 5.17
C LEU A 30 13.27 3.06 5.44
N SER A 31 13.46 2.26 4.40
CA SER A 31 14.06 0.94 4.53
C SER A 31 15.50 0.99 5.02
N GLU A 32 16.23 2.01 4.61
CA GLU A 32 17.61 2.21 5.07
C GLU A 32 17.63 2.62 6.54
N GLU A 33 16.75 3.52 6.92
CA GLU A 33 16.67 3.98 8.30
C GLU A 33 16.25 2.86 9.26
N LEU A 34 15.34 1.99 8.82
CA LEU A 34 14.83 0.89 9.63
C LEU A 34 15.56 -0.42 9.39
N GLN A 35 16.58 -0.40 8.55
CA GLN A 35 17.42 -1.56 8.28
C GLN A 35 16.64 -2.77 7.75
N TRP A 36 15.71 -2.50 6.85
CA TRP A 36 14.98 -3.57 6.17
C TRP A 36 15.92 -4.38 5.29
N SER A 37 15.69 -5.68 5.20
CA SER A 37 16.43 -6.49 4.25
C SER A 37 16.09 -6.05 2.82
N PRO A 38 17.00 -6.28 1.84
CA PRO A 38 16.69 -5.97 0.45
C PRO A 38 15.45 -6.71 -0.06
N THR A 39 15.25 -7.93 0.35
CA THR A 39 14.09 -8.73 -0.06
C THR A 39 12.80 -8.10 0.46
N PHE A 40 12.77 -7.71 1.73
CA PHE A 40 11.58 -7.08 2.28
C PHE A 40 11.31 -5.73 1.62
N ARG A 41 12.35 -4.94 1.37
CA ARG A 41 12.21 -3.67 0.68
C ARG A 41 11.58 -3.86 -0.71
N MET A 42 12.05 -4.85 -1.45
CA MET A 42 11.49 -5.13 -2.78
C MET A 42 10.02 -5.50 -2.70
N ARG A 43 9.66 -6.33 -1.74
CA ARG A 43 8.27 -6.75 -1.58
C ARG A 43 7.37 -5.59 -1.18
N ALA A 44 7.84 -4.75 -0.26
CA ALA A 44 7.09 -3.56 0.16
C ALA A 44 6.91 -2.59 -1.00
N THR A 45 7.96 -2.38 -1.80
CA THR A 45 7.89 -1.48 -2.94
C THR A 45 6.92 -2.00 -4.00
N ALA A 46 6.93 -3.31 -4.25
CA ALA A 46 6.00 -3.92 -5.20
C ALA A 46 4.55 -3.76 -4.74
N ALA A 47 4.30 -3.96 -3.45
CA ALA A 47 2.96 -3.81 -2.89
C ALA A 47 2.48 -2.37 -3.00
N PHE A 48 3.32 -1.41 -2.64
CA PHE A 48 2.96 0.00 -2.75
C PHE A 48 2.64 0.37 -4.20
N THR A 49 3.51 -0.04 -5.13
CA THR A 49 3.33 0.30 -6.54
C THR A 49 2.01 -0.23 -7.09
N ALA A 50 1.70 -1.49 -6.78
CA ALA A 50 0.46 -2.10 -7.25
C ALA A 50 -0.76 -1.36 -6.70
N LEU A 51 -0.73 -1.01 -5.42
CA LEU A 51 -1.85 -0.31 -4.80
C LEU A 51 -2.02 1.09 -5.38
N ALA A 52 -0.91 1.82 -5.54
CA ALA A 52 -0.95 3.17 -6.11
C ALA A 52 -1.50 3.15 -7.53
N GLU A 53 -1.11 2.19 -8.33
CA GLU A 53 -1.62 2.07 -9.68
C GLU A 53 -3.12 1.83 -9.71
N ILE A 54 -3.60 0.97 -8.85
CA ILE A 54 -5.03 0.68 -8.79
C ILE A 54 -5.80 1.88 -8.27
N ALA A 55 -5.34 2.49 -7.19
CA ALA A 55 -6.06 3.59 -6.57
C ALA A 55 -6.09 4.84 -7.43
N HIS A 56 -5.08 5.07 -8.24
CA HIS A 56 -4.98 6.30 -9.02
C HIS A 56 -5.20 6.08 -10.51
N PHE A 57 -4.45 5.16 -11.12
CA PHE A 57 -4.45 5.06 -12.57
C PHE A 57 -5.58 4.22 -13.13
N LYS A 58 -6.02 3.21 -12.39
CA LYS A 58 -7.11 2.34 -12.86
C LYS A 58 -8.48 2.83 -12.41
N ASP A 59 -8.54 3.70 -11.43
CA ASP A 59 -9.78 4.27 -10.95
C ASP A 59 -10.14 5.50 -11.77
N ARG A 60 -10.88 5.30 -12.85
CA ARG A 60 -11.21 6.38 -13.78
C ARG A 60 -12.21 7.36 -13.21
N GLN A 61 -12.90 7.01 -12.14
CA GLN A 61 -13.84 7.91 -11.49
C GLN A 61 -13.17 8.80 -10.46
N HIS A 62 -11.92 8.50 -10.15
CA HIS A 62 -11.18 9.26 -9.18
C HIS A 62 -10.85 10.65 -9.72
N GLN A 63 -11.08 11.67 -8.91
CA GLN A 63 -10.76 13.05 -9.27
C GLN A 63 -9.74 13.58 -8.27
N GLY A 64 -8.70 14.23 -8.81
CA GLY A 64 -7.63 14.77 -7.98
C GLY A 64 -6.61 13.72 -7.58
N PRO A 65 -5.70 14.07 -6.68
CA PRO A 65 -4.66 13.13 -6.25
C PRO A 65 -5.22 12.02 -5.38
N SER A 66 -4.62 10.85 -5.47
CA SER A 66 -4.89 9.75 -4.57
C SER A 66 -3.90 9.79 -3.43
N VAL A 67 -4.25 9.23 -2.28
CA VAL A 67 -3.33 9.16 -1.15
C VAL A 67 -3.19 7.71 -0.74
N VAL A 68 -1.94 7.25 -0.65
CA VAL A 68 -1.62 5.94 -0.10
C VAL A 68 -0.98 6.17 1.25
N TYR A 69 -1.58 5.65 2.31
CA TYR A 69 -1.02 5.76 3.65
C TYR A 69 -0.11 4.57 3.90
N VAL A 70 1.06 4.87 4.47
CA VAL A 70 2.08 3.87 4.78
C VAL A 70 2.33 3.89 6.26
N GLN A 71 2.25 2.74 6.89
CA GLN A 71 2.47 2.63 8.33
C GLN A 71 3.35 1.42 8.62
N VAL A 72 4.39 1.63 9.44
CA VAL A 72 5.22 0.54 9.91
C VAL A 72 4.48 -0.14 11.07
N ILE A 73 4.41 -1.45 11.02
CA ILE A 73 3.69 -2.24 12.02
C ILE A 73 4.60 -3.31 12.60
N GLU A 74 4.21 -3.82 13.75
CA GLU A 74 4.93 -4.89 14.41
C GLU A 74 3.94 -5.82 15.10
N GLN A 75 4.17 -7.12 14.97
CA GLN A 75 3.33 -8.11 15.60
C GLN A 75 4.19 -9.33 15.95
N ASN A 76 4.18 -9.76 17.20
CA ASN A 76 4.95 -10.93 17.66
C ASN A 76 6.43 -10.81 17.31
N ASN A 77 7.00 -9.63 17.51
CA ASN A 77 8.41 -9.32 17.24
C ASN A 77 8.78 -9.40 15.76
N VAL A 78 7.79 -9.40 14.87
CA VAL A 78 8.03 -9.33 13.43
C VAL A 78 7.53 -7.97 12.96
N TYR A 79 8.39 -7.24 12.29
CA TYR A 79 7.98 -5.96 11.73
C TYR A 79 7.42 -6.16 10.31
N GLY A 80 6.65 -5.19 9.89
CA GLY A 80 6.05 -5.18 8.56
C GLY A 80 5.64 -3.78 8.17
N VAL A 81 4.97 -3.68 7.05
CA VAL A 81 4.44 -2.41 6.57
C VAL A 81 3.00 -2.62 6.11
N GLU A 82 2.18 -1.62 6.40
CA GLU A 82 0.77 -1.64 6.05
C GLU A 82 0.50 -0.47 5.12
N PHE A 83 -0.21 -0.74 4.04
CA PHE A 83 -0.60 0.26 3.06
C PHE A 83 -2.11 0.36 3.02
N HIS A 84 -2.62 1.60 3.01
CA HIS A 84 -4.05 1.88 2.95
C HIS A 84 -4.35 2.81 1.78
N ALA A 85 -5.41 2.52 1.05
CA ALA A 85 -5.89 3.41 0.00
C ALA A 85 -7.37 3.18 -0.22
N ASP A 86 -8.05 4.22 -0.71
CA ASP A 86 -9.45 4.14 -1.10
C ASP A 86 -9.54 4.11 -2.61
N THR A 87 -10.53 3.39 -3.14
CA THR A 87 -10.77 3.34 -4.57
C THR A 87 -12.26 3.24 -4.84
N ASN A 88 -12.69 3.76 -5.98
CA ASN A 88 -14.05 3.57 -6.47
C ASN A 88 -14.21 2.27 -7.24
N LEU A 89 -13.11 1.57 -7.53
CA LEU A 89 -13.19 0.29 -8.22
C LEU A 89 -13.82 -0.77 -7.33
N GLU A 90 -14.71 -1.54 -7.90
CA GLU A 90 -15.30 -2.66 -7.17
C GLU A 90 -14.36 -3.85 -7.25
N MET A 91 -13.53 -4.00 -6.23
CA MET A 91 -12.49 -5.02 -6.21
C MET A 91 -13.02 -6.44 -6.22
N ILE A 92 -14.28 -6.60 -5.80
CA ILE A 92 -14.94 -7.92 -5.79
C ILE A 92 -15.77 -8.10 -7.05
N SER A 93 -15.96 -7.04 -7.83
CA SER A 93 -16.83 -7.09 -8.99
C SER A 93 -16.25 -7.95 -10.10
N ARG A 94 -17.12 -8.31 -11.03
CA ARG A 94 -16.73 -9.10 -12.20
C ARG A 94 -15.82 -8.32 -13.14
N GLU A 95 -15.83 -6.99 -13.05
CA GLU A 95 -15.07 -6.15 -13.97
C GLU A 95 -13.59 -6.12 -13.65
N TYR A 96 -13.24 -6.28 -12.35
CA TYR A 96 -11.85 -6.16 -11.93
C TYR A 96 -11.36 -7.28 -11.01
N PRO A 97 -11.64 -8.56 -11.35
CA PRO A 97 -11.11 -9.65 -10.53
C PRO A 97 -9.57 -9.69 -10.57
N VAL A 98 -8.99 -9.22 -11.68
CA VAL A 98 -7.54 -9.21 -11.85
C VAL A 98 -6.87 -8.26 -10.88
N ALA A 99 -7.51 -7.11 -10.60
CA ALA A 99 -6.93 -6.13 -9.68
C ALA A 99 -6.77 -6.74 -8.27
N ARG A 100 -7.80 -7.42 -7.77
CA ARG A 100 -7.72 -8.05 -6.47
C ARG A 100 -6.64 -9.12 -6.45
N TRP A 101 -6.56 -9.92 -7.50
CA TRP A 101 -5.55 -10.97 -7.62
C TRP A 101 -4.14 -10.39 -7.61
N GLN A 102 -3.94 -9.28 -8.32
CA GLN A 102 -2.64 -8.61 -8.36
C GLN A 102 -2.21 -8.14 -6.97
N LEU A 103 -3.16 -7.58 -6.20
CA LEU A 103 -2.86 -7.13 -4.85
C LEU A 103 -2.56 -8.31 -3.93
N GLN A 104 -3.27 -9.41 -4.09
CA GLN A 104 -3.03 -10.60 -3.29
C GLN A 104 -1.64 -11.18 -3.53
N ARG A 105 -1.14 -11.09 -4.75
CA ARG A 105 0.18 -11.63 -5.09
C ARG A 105 1.32 -10.86 -4.43
N VAL A 106 1.15 -9.57 -4.22
CA VAL A 106 2.22 -8.71 -3.69
C VAL A 106 2.09 -8.42 -2.20
N SER A 107 1.13 -9.03 -1.54
CA SER A 107 0.91 -8.82 -0.12
C SER A 107 0.81 -10.15 0.61
N ASP A 108 1.06 -10.12 1.90
CA ASP A 108 0.84 -11.29 2.77
C ASP A 108 -0.61 -11.32 3.26
N GLU A 109 -1.19 -10.14 3.47
CA GLU A 109 -2.58 -10.01 3.90
C GLU A 109 -3.24 -8.90 3.09
N LEU A 110 -4.45 -9.14 2.67
CA LEU A 110 -5.24 -8.17 1.93
C LEU A 110 -6.64 -8.13 2.51
N GLU A 111 -7.09 -6.93 2.89
CA GLU A 111 -8.45 -6.70 3.35
C GLU A 111 -9.08 -5.64 2.46
N VAL A 112 -10.30 -5.87 2.05
CA VAL A 112 -11.07 -4.90 1.27
C VAL A 112 -12.39 -4.69 2.00
N GLU A 113 -12.60 -3.47 2.50
CA GLU A 113 -13.85 -3.09 3.13
C GLU A 113 -14.69 -2.31 2.14
N GLU A 114 -15.91 -2.77 1.92
CA GLU A 114 -16.82 -2.10 1.01
C GLU A 114 -17.58 -1.01 1.74
N GLY A 115 -17.36 0.24 1.30
CA GLY A 115 -18.18 1.36 1.73
C GLY A 115 -19.29 1.60 0.74
N LYS A 116 -20.10 2.63 1.01
CA LYS A 116 -21.20 2.97 0.13
C LYS A 116 -20.74 3.60 -1.18
N ALA A 117 -19.67 4.36 -1.14
CA ALA A 117 -19.17 5.10 -2.30
C ALA A 117 -17.78 4.66 -2.70
N VAL A 118 -16.97 4.20 -1.76
CA VAL A 118 -15.60 3.78 -2.01
C VAL A 118 -15.31 2.49 -1.28
N GLN A 119 -14.31 1.77 -1.76
CA GLN A 119 -13.78 0.60 -1.07
C GLN A 119 -12.46 0.98 -0.42
N HIS A 120 -12.26 0.53 0.80
CA HIS A 120 -11.03 0.77 1.52
C HIS A 120 -10.16 -0.48 1.46
N ILE A 121 -8.94 -0.32 0.96
CA ILE A 121 -8.01 -1.43 0.76
C ILE A 121 -6.91 -1.34 1.79
N VAL A 122 -6.64 -2.45 2.47
CA VAL A 122 -5.54 -2.56 3.41
C VAL A 122 -4.68 -3.74 2.98
N MET A 123 -3.37 -3.49 2.81
CA MET A 123 -2.41 -4.52 2.45
C MET A 123 -1.31 -4.55 3.49
N ARG A 124 -0.91 -5.76 3.89
CA ARG A 124 0.20 -5.92 4.83
C ARG A 124 1.27 -6.80 4.22
N VAL A 125 2.51 -6.36 4.39
CA VAL A 125 3.69 -7.12 3.98
C VAL A 125 4.56 -7.30 5.21
N TRP A 126 4.86 -8.54 5.55
CA TRP A 126 5.63 -8.85 6.76
C TRP A 126 7.07 -9.20 6.39
N ALA A 127 8.01 -8.82 7.26
CA ALA A 127 9.42 -9.06 7.00
C ALA A 127 9.75 -10.54 6.87
N ASN A 128 9.01 -11.40 7.57
CA ASN A 128 9.16 -12.84 7.49
C ASN A 128 8.13 -13.51 6.57
N GLY A 129 7.46 -12.71 5.76
CA GLY A 129 6.47 -13.22 4.84
C GLY A 129 7.06 -14.04 3.70
N LYS A 130 6.19 -14.47 2.79
CA LYS A 130 6.54 -15.38 1.69
C LYS A 130 7.71 -14.95 0.86
#